data_3f6a836c0654d5b7882e5313c47aca82
#
_entry.id   3f6a836c0654d5b7882e5313c47aca82
#
_cell.length_a   1.000
_cell.length_b   1.000
_cell.length_c   1.000
_cell.angle_alpha   90.00
_cell.angle_beta   90.00
_cell.angle_gamma   90.00
#
_symmetry.space_group_name_H-M   'P 1'
#
loop_
_entity.id
_entity.type
_entity.pdbx_description
1 polymer ?
#
loop_
_entity_poly.entity_id
_entity_poly.type
_entity_poly.pdbx_seq_one_letter_code
_entity_poly.pdbx_strand_id
1 'polypeptide(L)'
;MSSGQTSISSLRKASEQDLPAVLQLHRAAFPAEEVEQIIQVVNELWSDTTDATHSALHWVITAHQTTIVGHLSLSSITTQDNQMVGWILAPLAVVPTHQGQGLGSELVDHAIRHAMRSHQPRILVYGDPAFYGRFGFDRQQAVNVKPPFPLTQPLGWQGISAKGKELQHPIELRCHAALMHAQLW
;
A
#
# COMPACT_ATOMS: atom_id res chain seq x y z
N MET A 1 -40.02 2.34 -8.58
CA MET A 1 -39.26 1.10 -8.69
C MET A 1 -37.87 1.50 -9.17
N SER A 2 -36.96 1.73 -8.25
CA SER A 2 -35.58 2.12 -8.58
C SER A 2 -34.79 0.82 -8.74
N SER A 3 -34.52 0.44 -9.96
CA SER A 3 -33.62 -0.67 -10.28
C SER A 3 -32.22 -0.28 -9.80
N GLY A 4 -31.83 -0.82 -8.65
CA GLY A 4 -30.44 -0.74 -8.19
C GLY A 4 -29.54 -1.40 -9.23
N GLN A 5 -28.92 -0.59 -10.09
CA GLN A 5 -27.79 -1.04 -10.90
C GLN A 5 -26.69 -1.43 -9.92
N THR A 6 -26.47 -2.72 -9.78
CA THR A 6 -25.30 -3.27 -9.09
C THR A 6 -24.08 -2.74 -9.83
N SER A 7 -23.42 -1.77 -9.24
CA SER A 7 -22.18 -1.21 -9.79
C SER A 7 -21.13 -2.32 -9.71
N ILE A 8 -20.84 -2.96 -10.85
CA ILE A 8 -19.80 -3.99 -10.91
C ILE A 8 -18.48 -3.25 -10.74
N SER A 9 -17.84 -3.45 -9.60
CA SER A 9 -16.46 -3.01 -9.37
C SER A 9 -15.51 -4.03 -10.00
N SER A 10 -14.43 -3.55 -10.61
CA SER A 10 -13.40 -4.40 -11.19
C SER A 10 -12.03 -4.00 -10.68
N LEU A 11 -11.33 -4.95 -10.05
CA LEU A 11 -9.95 -4.78 -9.62
C LEU A 11 -9.01 -5.23 -10.73
N ARG A 12 -8.06 -4.37 -11.09
CA ARG A 12 -7.05 -4.67 -12.10
C ARG A 12 -5.71 -4.02 -11.77
N LYS A 13 -4.65 -4.50 -12.41
CA LYS A 13 -3.36 -3.78 -12.40
C LYS A 13 -3.56 -2.42 -13.08
N ALA A 14 -2.94 -1.40 -12.49
CA ALA A 14 -2.94 -0.07 -13.07
C ALA A 14 -1.97 0.03 -14.25
N SER A 15 -2.24 0.97 -15.15
CA SER A 15 -1.41 1.36 -16.27
C SER A 15 -0.96 2.82 -16.13
N GLU A 16 0.04 3.25 -16.88
CA GLU A 16 0.52 4.65 -16.86
C GLU A 16 -0.61 5.65 -17.15
N GLN A 17 -1.58 5.28 -17.97
CA GLN A 17 -2.74 6.13 -18.30
C GLN A 17 -3.67 6.39 -17.11
N ASP A 18 -3.60 5.58 -16.05
CA ASP A 18 -4.43 5.71 -14.87
C ASP A 18 -3.89 6.79 -13.90
N LEU A 19 -2.62 7.16 -13.99
CA LEU A 19 -1.96 8.06 -13.04
C LEU A 19 -2.72 9.37 -12.79
N PRO A 20 -3.21 10.10 -13.79
CA PRO A 20 -3.96 11.34 -13.54
C PRO A 20 -5.22 11.12 -12.69
N ALA A 21 -5.96 10.04 -12.94
CA ALA A 21 -7.16 9.71 -12.17
C ALA A 21 -6.81 9.22 -10.75
N VAL A 22 -5.71 8.48 -10.59
CA VAL A 22 -5.20 8.06 -9.28
C VAL A 22 -4.78 9.28 -8.44
N LEU A 23 -4.10 10.26 -9.02
CA LEU A 23 -3.75 11.50 -8.30
C LEU A 23 -5.00 12.27 -7.84
N GLN A 24 -6.02 12.37 -8.68
CA GLN A 24 -7.30 12.99 -8.31
C GLN A 24 -8.00 12.22 -7.18
N LEU A 25 -7.96 10.88 -7.22
CA LEU A 25 -8.49 10.02 -6.17
C LEU A 25 -7.81 10.33 -4.82
N HIS A 26 -6.49 10.40 -4.79
CA HIS A 26 -5.74 10.72 -3.57
C HIS A 26 -6.04 12.12 -3.07
N ARG A 27 -6.17 13.12 -3.95
CA ARG A 27 -6.60 14.48 -3.57
C ARG A 27 -7.98 14.51 -2.91
N ALA A 28 -8.87 13.63 -3.32
CA ALA A 28 -10.21 13.55 -2.73
C ALA A 28 -10.25 12.73 -1.42
N ALA A 29 -9.30 11.83 -1.21
CA ALA A 29 -9.33 10.87 -0.10
C ALA A 29 -8.52 11.32 1.13
N PHE A 30 -7.48 12.14 0.95
CA PHE A 30 -6.60 12.57 2.04
C PHE A 30 -6.91 14.00 2.50
N PRO A 31 -6.66 14.33 3.79
CA PRO A 31 -6.76 15.68 4.32
C PRO A 31 -5.82 16.66 3.59
N ALA A 32 -6.20 17.94 3.56
CA ALA A 32 -5.46 18.98 2.83
C ALA A 32 -3.98 19.13 3.30
N GLU A 33 -3.73 18.89 4.57
CA GLU A 33 -2.38 18.95 5.18
C GLU A 33 -1.46 17.79 4.77
N GLU A 34 -2.02 16.67 4.33
CA GLU A 34 -1.25 15.46 3.94
C GLU A 34 -1.19 15.27 2.43
N VAL A 35 -2.15 15.86 1.69
CA VAL A 35 -2.43 15.50 0.30
C VAL A 35 -1.26 15.74 -0.64
N GLU A 36 -0.55 16.85 -0.52
CA GLU A 36 0.55 17.17 -1.45
C GLU A 36 1.72 16.20 -1.27
N GLN A 37 1.98 15.76 -0.05
CA GLN A 37 3.00 14.76 0.24
C GLN A 37 2.60 13.39 -0.34
N ILE A 38 1.35 12.99 -0.18
CA ILE A 38 0.84 11.73 -0.75
C ILE A 38 0.88 11.77 -2.28
N ILE A 39 0.53 12.90 -2.90
CA ILE A 39 0.62 13.09 -4.35
C ILE A 39 2.07 12.97 -4.84
N GLN A 40 3.03 13.54 -4.11
CA GLN A 40 4.45 13.37 -4.41
C GLN A 40 4.86 11.91 -4.36
N VAL A 41 4.51 11.19 -3.28
CA VAL A 41 4.78 9.75 -3.13
C VAL A 41 4.22 8.94 -4.29
N VAL A 42 2.95 9.18 -4.67
CA VAL A 42 2.33 8.47 -5.79
C VAL A 42 3.06 8.73 -7.09
N ASN A 43 3.40 9.99 -7.39
CA ASN A 43 4.14 10.35 -8.61
C ASN A 43 5.51 9.66 -8.66
N GLU A 44 6.27 9.71 -7.56
CA GLU A 44 7.60 9.11 -7.48
C GLU A 44 7.55 7.58 -7.61
N LEU A 45 6.61 6.91 -6.91
CA LEU A 45 6.40 5.46 -7.03
C LEU A 45 6.03 5.02 -8.45
N TRP A 46 5.37 5.91 -9.21
CA TRP A 46 4.93 5.60 -10.58
C TRP A 46 5.99 5.88 -11.62
N SER A 47 6.79 6.92 -11.40
CA SER A 47 7.74 7.44 -12.39
C SER A 47 9.13 6.81 -12.27
N ASP A 48 9.49 6.28 -11.10
CA ASP A 48 10.83 5.78 -10.87
C ASP A 48 11.00 4.38 -11.45
N THR A 49 11.36 4.34 -12.72
CA THR A 49 11.80 3.13 -13.42
C THR A 49 13.29 2.87 -13.27
N THR A 50 14.01 3.74 -12.56
CA THR A 50 15.49 3.69 -12.44
C THR A 50 15.95 2.83 -11.27
N ASP A 51 15.14 2.69 -10.23
CA ASP A 51 15.44 1.82 -9.10
C ASP A 51 14.95 0.39 -9.37
N ALA A 52 15.78 -0.38 -10.07
CA ALA A 52 15.50 -1.80 -10.32
C ALA A 52 15.38 -2.63 -9.02
N THR A 53 15.84 -2.10 -7.89
CA THR A 53 15.84 -2.78 -6.58
C THR A 53 14.49 -2.62 -5.86
N HIS A 54 13.82 -1.48 -6.05
CA HIS A 54 12.57 -1.15 -5.35
C HIS A 54 11.42 -0.90 -6.33
N SER A 55 11.01 -1.93 -7.03
CA SER A 55 9.86 -1.84 -7.94
C SER A 55 8.55 -1.62 -7.18
N ALA A 56 7.70 -0.76 -7.72
CA ALA A 56 6.34 -0.56 -7.24
C ALA A 56 5.31 -1.24 -8.16
N LEU A 57 4.28 -1.79 -7.57
CA LEU A 57 3.12 -2.38 -8.24
C LEU A 57 1.88 -1.60 -7.83
N HIS A 58 1.03 -1.30 -8.80
CA HIS A 58 -0.16 -0.49 -8.59
C HIS A 58 -1.41 -1.25 -9.01
N TRP A 59 -2.45 -1.20 -8.18
CA TRP A 59 -3.77 -1.74 -8.50
C TRP A 59 -4.83 -0.68 -8.32
N VAL A 60 -5.82 -0.74 -9.19
CA VAL A 60 -6.99 0.13 -9.14
C VAL A 60 -8.27 -0.69 -9.10
N ILE A 61 -9.29 -0.13 -8.43
CA ILE A 61 -10.67 -0.58 -8.55
C ILE A 61 -11.43 0.46 -9.34
N THR A 62 -12.16 0.00 -10.36
CA THR A 62 -13.03 0.84 -11.17
C THR A 62 -14.49 0.58 -10.86
N ALA A 63 -15.30 1.65 -10.80
CA ALA A 63 -16.75 1.59 -10.84
C ALA A 63 -17.23 1.95 -12.25
N HIS A 64 -18.40 1.44 -12.67
CA HIS A 64 -18.99 1.72 -13.98
C HIS A 64 -17.99 1.52 -15.15
N GLN A 65 -17.15 0.48 -15.04
CA GLN A 65 -16.13 0.04 -16.03
C GLN A 65 -14.90 0.95 -16.14
N THR A 66 -14.99 2.26 -15.94
CA THR A 66 -13.89 3.20 -16.25
C THR A 66 -13.48 4.13 -15.12
N THR A 67 -14.38 4.44 -14.18
CA THR A 67 -14.11 5.40 -13.11
C THR A 67 -13.27 4.76 -12.02
N ILE A 68 -12.05 5.22 -11.80
CA ILE A 68 -11.18 4.75 -10.71
C ILE A 68 -11.72 5.28 -9.39
N VAL A 69 -12.05 4.37 -8.48
CA VAL A 69 -12.61 4.67 -7.15
C VAL A 69 -11.75 4.17 -6.00
N GLY A 70 -10.74 3.34 -6.28
CA GLY A 70 -9.78 2.85 -5.30
C GLY A 70 -8.41 2.63 -5.93
N HIS A 71 -7.34 2.82 -5.15
CA HIS A 71 -5.95 2.61 -5.55
C HIS A 71 -5.12 2.08 -4.39
N LEU A 72 -4.17 1.21 -4.70
CA LEU A 72 -3.17 0.70 -3.77
C LEU A 72 -1.83 0.55 -4.48
N SER A 73 -0.75 0.96 -3.80
CA SER A 73 0.62 0.64 -4.19
C SER A 73 1.25 -0.38 -3.24
N LEU A 74 2.04 -1.27 -3.80
CA LEU A 74 2.84 -2.25 -3.09
C LEU A 74 4.26 -2.19 -3.65
N SER A 75 5.24 -1.76 -2.85
CA SER A 75 6.63 -1.68 -3.28
C SER A 75 7.50 -2.67 -2.52
N SER A 76 8.59 -3.13 -3.16
CA SER A 76 9.52 -4.05 -2.54
C SER A 76 10.33 -3.36 -1.44
N ILE A 77 10.71 -4.13 -0.42
CA ILE A 77 11.59 -3.70 0.66
C ILE A 77 12.83 -4.59 0.73
N THR A 78 13.96 -3.99 1.08
CA THR A 78 15.25 -4.67 1.12
C THR A 78 16.00 -4.42 2.42
N THR A 79 17.03 -5.21 2.66
CA THR A 79 18.09 -4.95 3.64
C THR A 79 19.07 -3.90 3.10
N GLN A 80 20.05 -3.51 3.92
CA GLN A 80 21.17 -2.65 3.52
C GLN A 80 21.99 -3.25 2.36
N ASP A 81 22.06 -4.57 2.27
CA ASP A 81 22.77 -5.30 1.20
C ASP A 81 21.89 -5.56 -0.03
N ASN A 82 20.80 -4.82 -0.19
CA ASN A 82 19.83 -4.93 -1.30
C ASN A 82 19.16 -6.32 -1.43
N GLN A 83 19.14 -7.12 -0.35
CA GLN A 83 18.38 -8.37 -0.36
C GLN A 83 16.91 -8.10 -0.13
N MET A 84 16.05 -8.48 -1.08
CA MET A 84 14.62 -8.36 -0.91
C MET A 84 14.13 -9.17 0.28
N VAL A 85 13.35 -8.55 1.17
CA VAL A 85 12.83 -9.16 2.40
C VAL A 85 11.31 -9.10 2.51
N GLY A 86 10.63 -8.48 1.56
CA GLY A 86 9.17 -8.39 1.55
C GLY A 86 8.67 -7.19 0.76
N TRP A 87 7.52 -6.69 1.19
CA TRP A 87 6.76 -5.62 0.56
C TRP A 87 6.31 -4.60 1.59
N ILE A 88 6.11 -3.35 1.18
CA ILE A 88 5.40 -2.34 1.95
C ILE A 88 4.17 -1.87 1.16
N LEU A 89 3.04 -1.79 1.86
CA LEU A 89 1.77 -1.31 1.33
C LEU A 89 1.64 0.17 1.66
N ALA A 90 1.81 1.02 0.65
CA ALA A 90 1.64 2.48 0.74
C ALA A 90 1.71 3.14 -0.65
N PRO A 91 0.82 4.10 -0.94
CA PRO A 91 -0.41 4.40 -0.21
C PRO A 91 -1.61 3.53 -0.61
N LEU A 92 -2.67 3.59 0.20
CA LEU A 92 -3.99 3.03 -0.07
C LEU A 92 -5.03 4.16 0.02
N ALA A 93 -5.90 4.27 -0.98
CA ALA A 93 -7.01 5.21 -0.96
C ALA A 93 -8.26 4.67 -1.65
N VAL A 94 -9.42 5.09 -1.15
CA VAL A 94 -10.74 4.93 -1.78
C VAL A 94 -11.44 6.28 -1.73
N VAL A 95 -12.05 6.71 -2.85
CA VAL A 95 -12.78 7.99 -2.89
C VAL A 95 -13.88 8.03 -1.82
N PRO A 96 -14.10 9.14 -1.13
CA PRO A 96 -15.04 9.23 0.00
C PRO A 96 -16.44 8.68 -0.30
N THR A 97 -16.97 8.92 -1.50
CA THR A 97 -18.30 8.47 -1.94
C THR A 97 -18.44 6.94 -2.07
N HIS A 98 -17.31 6.20 -2.06
CA HIS A 98 -17.26 4.74 -2.21
C HIS A 98 -16.61 4.05 -0.98
N GLN A 99 -16.28 4.81 0.06
CA GLN A 99 -15.82 4.24 1.32
C GLN A 99 -16.95 3.48 2.03
N GLY A 100 -16.58 2.57 2.95
CA GLY A 100 -17.56 1.73 3.67
C GLY A 100 -18.18 0.59 2.84
N GLN A 101 -17.81 0.46 1.55
CA GLN A 101 -18.34 -0.55 0.63
C GLN A 101 -17.39 -1.77 0.45
N GLY A 102 -16.34 -1.87 1.24
CA GLY A 102 -15.39 -2.99 1.20
C GLY A 102 -14.26 -2.87 0.17
N LEU A 103 -14.22 -1.80 -0.67
CA LEU A 103 -13.23 -1.67 -1.75
C LEU A 103 -11.78 -1.61 -1.24
N GLY A 104 -11.54 -0.90 -0.12
CA GLY A 104 -10.23 -0.89 0.52
C GLY A 104 -9.80 -2.28 1.00
N SER A 105 -10.76 -3.07 1.51
CA SER A 105 -10.52 -4.46 1.93
C SER A 105 -10.17 -5.35 0.74
N GLU A 106 -10.86 -5.20 -0.37
CA GLU A 106 -10.59 -5.94 -1.61
C GLU A 106 -9.17 -5.67 -2.14
N LEU A 107 -8.72 -4.41 -2.11
CA LEU A 107 -7.35 -4.02 -2.47
C LEU A 107 -6.31 -4.65 -1.55
N VAL A 108 -6.51 -4.58 -0.23
CA VAL A 108 -5.60 -5.18 0.76
C VAL A 108 -5.51 -6.69 0.60
N ASP A 109 -6.64 -7.37 0.47
CA ASP A 109 -6.69 -8.82 0.22
C ASP A 109 -5.96 -9.21 -1.06
N HIS A 110 -6.09 -8.40 -2.11
CA HIS A 110 -5.36 -8.61 -3.36
C HIS A 110 -3.84 -8.47 -3.16
N ALA A 111 -3.39 -7.42 -2.48
CA ALA A 111 -1.98 -7.20 -2.17
C ALA A 111 -1.40 -8.36 -1.33
N ILE A 112 -2.14 -8.83 -0.32
CA ILE A 112 -1.74 -9.98 0.50
C ILE A 112 -1.58 -11.23 -0.37
N ARG A 113 -2.57 -11.56 -1.20
CA ARG A 113 -2.48 -12.72 -2.09
C ARG A 113 -1.29 -12.62 -3.04
N HIS A 114 -0.99 -11.42 -3.55
CA HIS A 114 0.17 -11.20 -4.41
C HIS A 114 1.49 -11.44 -3.65
N ALA A 115 1.67 -10.80 -2.51
CA ALA A 115 2.90 -10.90 -1.72
C ALA A 115 3.13 -12.32 -1.19
N MET A 116 2.07 -13.01 -0.73
CA MET A 116 2.19 -14.38 -0.20
C MET A 116 2.62 -15.42 -1.25
N ARG A 117 2.49 -15.10 -2.54
CA ARG A 117 2.99 -15.92 -3.65
C ARG A 117 4.43 -15.60 -4.05
N SER A 118 5.01 -14.53 -3.50
CA SER A 118 6.39 -14.15 -3.79
C SER A 118 7.40 -15.00 -3.03
N HIS A 119 8.68 -14.92 -3.41
CA HIS A 119 9.77 -15.58 -2.67
C HIS A 119 9.96 -15.04 -1.25
N GLN A 120 9.54 -13.80 -1.01
CA GLN A 120 9.59 -13.13 0.30
C GLN A 120 8.15 -12.76 0.74
N PRO A 121 7.38 -13.73 1.27
CA PRO A 121 5.96 -13.58 1.56
C PRO A 121 5.75 -12.82 2.87
N ARG A 122 6.00 -11.51 2.82
CA ARG A 122 5.82 -10.56 3.92
C ARG A 122 5.31 -9.24 3.36
N ILE A 123 4.37 -8.64 4.08
CA ILE A 123 3.95 -7.24 3.88
C ILE A 123 4.08 -6.48 5.18
N LEU A 124 4.58 -5.27 5.10
CA LEU A 124 4.54 -4.27 6.15
C LEU A 124 3.57 -3.16 5.79
N VAL A 125 3.03 -2.51 6.80
CA VAL A 125 2.18 -1.32 6.65
C VAL A 125 2.39 -0.39 7.83
N TYR A 126 2.31 0.91 7.58
CA TYR A 126 2.15 1.92 8.61
C TYR A 126 0.75 2.54 8.47
N GLY A 127 -0.16 2.19 9.37
CA GLY A 127 -1.55 2.60 9.26
C GLY A 127 -2.41 2.16 10.46
N ASP A 128 -3.73 2.42 10.36
CA ASP A 128 -4.67 2.16 11.45
C ASP A 128 -4.74 0.66 11.83
N PRO A 129 -4.38 0.29 13.08
CA PRO A 129 -4.48 -1.09 13.54
C PRO A 129 -5.90 -1.66 13.52
N ALA A 130 -6.92 -0.82 13.69
CA ALA A 130 -8.30 -1.27 13.62
C ALA A 130 -8.72 -1.67 12.21
N PHE A 131 -8.11 -1.04 11.19
CA PHE A 131 -8.34 -1.42 9.80
C PHE A 131 -7.51 -2.64 9.40
N TYR A 132 -6.17 -2.58 9.56
CA TYR A 132 -5.27 -3.61 9.05
C TYR A 132 -5.27 -4.91 9.87
N GLY A 133 -5.54 -4.83 11.19
CA GLY A 133 -5.66 -6.02 12.05
C GLY A 133 -6.71 -7.03 11.58
N ARG A 134 -7.74 -6.58 10.89
CA ARG A 134 -8.79 -7.46 10.30
C ARG A 134 -8.26 -8.43 9.25
N PHE A 135 -7.12 -8.12 8.65
CA PHE A 135 -6.44 -8.94 7.64
C PHE A 135 -5.31 -9.80 8.23
N GLY A 136 -5.13 -9.76 9.54
CA GLY A 136 -4.07 -10.48 10.23
C GLY A 136 -2.74 -9.73 10.33
N PHE A 137 -2.71 -8.44 9.99
CA PHE A 137 -1.54 -7.61 10.30
C PHE A 137 -1.40 -7.47 11.82
N ASP A 138 -0.18 -7.63 12.30
CA ASP A 138 0.15 -7.55 13.72
C ASP A 138 1.51 -6.90 13.93
N ARG A 139 1.66 -6.20 15.06
CA ARG A 139 2.92 -5.54 15.45
C ARG A 139 4.05 -6.54 15.68
N GLN A 140 3.75 -7.73 16.21
CA GLN A 140 4.75 -8.77 16.45
C GLN A 140 5.39 -9.27 15.15
N GLN A 141 4.64 -9.25 14.04
CA GLN A 141 5.12 -9.59 12.71
C GLN A 141 6.07 -8.53 12.13
N ALA A 142 6.03 -7.30 12.65
CA ALA A 142 6.90 -6.20 12.25
C ALA A 142 8.04 -5.93 13.24
N VAL A 143 8.10 -6.63 14.39
CA VAL A 143 9.03 -6.32 15.50
C VAL A 143 10.50 -6.35 15.08
N ASN A 144 10.86 -7.23 14.16
CA ASN A 144 12.22 -7.37 13.64
C ASN A 144 12.49 -6.53 12.39
N VAL A 145 11.62 -5.58 12.05
CA VAL A 145 11.83 -4.64 10.95
C VAL A 145 11.80 -3.22 11.49
N LYS A 146 12.97 -2.61 11.57
CA LYS A 146 13.09 -1.22 12.01
C LYS A 146 12.61 -0.29 10.89
N PRO A 147 11.60 0.56 11.15
CA PRO A 147 11.16 1.55 10.18
C PRO A 147 12.29 2.53 9.86
N PRO A 148 12.27 3.18 8.66
CA PRO A 148 13.36 4.05 8.22
C PRO A 148 13.47 5.34 9.04
N PHE A 149 12.37 5.76 9.67
CA PHE A 149 12.31 6.96 10.54
C PHE A 149 11.54 6.68 11.83
N PRO A 150 11.70 7.52 12.86
CA PRO A 150 10.89 7.47 14.08
C PRO A 150 9.40 7.60 13.74
N LEU A 151 8.58 6.72 14.30
CA LEU A 151 7.14 6.70 14.04
C LEU A 151 6.39 7.70 14.92
N THR A 152 5.50 8.49 14.31
CA THR A 152 4.57 9.36 15.05
C THR A 152 3.49 8.54 15.77
N GLN A 153 3.08 7.41 15.19
CA GLN A 153 2.07 6.48 15.71
C GLN A 153 2.64 5.05 15.80
N PRO A 154 3.48 4.71 16.80
CA PRO A 154 4.19 3.42 16.84
C PRO A 154 3.28 2.18 16.78
N LEU A 155 2.00 2.32 17.17
CA LEU A 155 1.02 1.23 17.05
C LEU A 155 0.63 0.91 15.61
N GLY A 156 0.84 1.86 14.71
CA GLY A 156 0.52 1.71 13.29
C GLY A 156 1.50 0.85 12.50
N TRP A 157 2.70 0.56 13.04
CA TRP A 157 3.68 -0.30 12.39
C TRP A 157 3.34 -1.77 12.58
N GLN A 158 2.93 -2.43 11.51
CA GLN A 158 2.38 -3.77 11.51
C GLN A 158 2.89 -4.57 10.31
N GLY A 159 2.86 -5.88 10.43
CA GLY A 159 3.21 -6.78 9.33
C GLY A 159 2.35 -8.03 9.29
N ILE A 160 2.45 -8.73 8.18
CA ILE A 160 1.95 -10.08 7.99
C ILE A 160 2.98 -10.89 7.22
N SER A 161 3.26 -12.10 7.64
CA SER A 161 4.21 -13.02 6.99
C SER A 161 3.58 -14.40 6.81
N ALA A 162 3.98 -15.14 5.78
CA ALA A 162 3.64 -16.55 5.72
C ALA A 162 4.29 -17.30 6.88
N LYS A 163 3.59 -18.31 7.38
CA LYS A 163 4.06 -19.15 8.51
C LYS A 163 5.47 -19.71 8.25
N GLY A 164 6.35 -19.52 9.22
CA GLY A 164 7.75 -19.96 9.13
C GLY A 164 8.66 -19.07 8.26
N LYS A 165 8.16 -17.89 7.87
CA LYS A 165 8.90 -16.87 7.12
C LYS A 165 9.13 -15.57 7.92
N GLU A 166 8.90 -15.61 9.23
CA GLU A 166 9.17 -14.51 10.14
C GLU A 166 10.68 -14.23 10.19
N LEU A 167 11.06 -12.96 10.31
CA LEU A 167 12.45 -12.56 10.48
C LEU A 167 12.92 -12.95 11.90
N GLN A 168 14.02 -13.68 11.97
CA GLN A 168 14.60 -14.14 13.24
C GLN A 168 15.47 -13.07 13.91
N HIS A 169 15.97 -12.11 13.13
CA HIS A 169 16.85 -11.04 13.62
C HIS A 169 16.37 -9.68 13.13
N PRO A 170 16.61 -8.62 13.91
CA PRO A 170 16.30 -7.26 13.50
C PRO A 170 17.05 -6.87 12.22
N ILE A 171 16.33 -6.21 11.32
CA ILE A 171 16.87 -5.61 10.10
C ILE A 171 16.51 -4.12 10.05
N GLU A 172 17.38 -3.34 9.44
CA GLU A 172 17.08 -1.97 9.02
C GLU A 172 16.50 -2.02 7.60
N LEU A 173 15.31 -1.47 7.48
CA LEU A 173 14.55 -1.46 6.24
C LEU A 173 15.11 -0.42 5.28
N ARG A 174 15.22 -0.80 4.01
CA ARG A 174 15.27 0.12 2.85
C ARG A 174 14.02 -0.09 2.01
N CYS A 175 13.44 0.99 1.56
CA CYS A 175 12.27 1.00 0.69
C CYS A 175 12.48 1.98 -0.46
N HIS A 176 11.54 2.04 -1.38
CA HIS A 176 11.55 2.98 -2.49
C HIS A 176 11.81 4.42 -2.02
N ALA A 177 12.58 5.18 -2.78
CA ALA A 177 12.96 6.56 -2.43
C ALA A 177 11.75 7.45 -2.09
N ALA A 178 10.64 7.26 -2.80
CA ALA A 178 9.36 7.93 -2.54
C ALA A 178 8.86 7.78 -1.09
N LEU A 179 9.23 6.72 -0.39
CA LEU A 179 8.83 6.46 0.99
C LEU A 179 9.91 6.88 2.01
N MET A 180 11.04 7.42 1.56
CA MET A 180 12.16 7.83 2.41
C MET A 180 12.04 9.30 2.85
N HIS A 181 10.84 9.78 3.16
CA HIS A 181 10.55 11.10 3.69
C HIS A 181 10.04 10.99 5.13
N ALA A 182 10.72 11.64 6.09
CA ALA A 182 10.41 11.52 7.52
C ALA A 182 8.96 11.89 7.89
N GLN A 183 8.33 12.77 7.13
CA GLN A 183 6.96 13.22 7.36
C GLN A 183 5.90 12.13 7.12
N LEU A 184 6.27 11.03 6.47
CA LEU A 184 5.36 9.89 6.20
C LEU A 184 5.24 8.92 7.39
N TRP A 185 6.10 9.09 8.42
CA TRP A 185 6.27 8.12 9.51
C TRP A 185 5.92 8.71 10.91
#